data_8f132fcc0da777101d329c1b06c1d31e
#
_entry.id   8f132fcc0da777101d329c1b06c1d31e
#
_cell.length_a   1.000
_cell.length_b   1.000
_cell.length_c   1.000
_cell.angle_alpha   90.00
_cell.angle_beta   90.00
_cell.angle_gamma   90.00
#
_symmetry.space_group_name_H-M   'P 1'
#
loop_
_entity.id
_entity.type
_entity.pdbx_description
1 polymer ?
#
loop_
_entity_poly.entity_id
_entity_poly.type
_entity_poly.pdbx_seq_one_letter_code
_entity_poly.pdbx_strand_id
1 'polypeptide(L)'
;MAQHARIKRTPPPDGARRRWWQNRLLQLLAAFVLLCGVAAAGLKLYTDYTNSHFQVTFYRVTSSHVSEKLRVLFLSDLHLREYGEYNEELIQTVQELDPDLILLGGDLVTFPNPEYENMLSLCRSLTDVAPLY
;
A
#
# COMPACT_ATOMS: atom_id res chain seq x y z
N MET A 1 33.43 9.09 -70.97
CA MET A 1 33.94 8.45 -69.74
C MET A 1 33.73 9.41 -68.57
N ALA A 2 32.71 9.16 -67.81
CA ALA A 2 32.42 10.00 -66.62
C ALA A 2 33.10 9.37 -65.36
N GLN A 3 34.09 10.05 -64.79
CA GLN A 3 34.73 9.65 -63.55
C GLN A 3 33.83 10.00 -62.39
N HIS A 4 33.26 9.00 -61.73
CA HIS A 4 32.57 9.17 -60.47
C HIS A 4 33.58 9.55 -59.37
N ALA A 5 33.65 10.84 -59.02
CA ALA A 5 34.41 11.32 -57.89
C ALA A 5 33.79 10.76 -56.56
N ARG A 6 34.47 9.80 -55.95
CA ARG A 6 34.10 9.22 -54.66
C ARG A 6 34.36 10.26 -53.56
N ILE A 7 33.34 10.94 -53.10
CA ILE A 7 33.43 11.87 -51.98
C ILE A 7 33.86 11.07 -50.71
N LYS A 8 35.12 11.25 -50.33
CA LYS A 8 35.62 10.72 -49.03
C LYS A 8 35.00 11.55 -47.91
N ARG A 9 34.02 10.98 -47.20
CA ARG A 9 33.50 11.59 -45.97
C ARG A 9 34.60 11.53 -44.92
N THR A 10 35.14 12.67 -44.54
CA THR A 10 36.07 12.78 -43.40
C THR A 10 35.35 12.42 -42.12
N PRO A 11 35.95 11.59 -41.24
CA PRO A 11 35.36 11.28 -39.95
C PRO A 11 35.22 12.54 -39.12
N PRO A 12 34.17 12.67 -38.32
CA PRO A 12 33.97 13.83 -37.43
C PRO A 12 35.15 13.96 -36.44
N PRO A 13 35.53 15.19 -36.07
CA PRO A 13 36.65 15.44 -35.15
C PRO A 13 36.34 14.73 -33.79
N ASP A 14 37.40 14.20 -33.16
CA ASP A 14 37.28 13.37 -31.93
C ASP A 14 36.53 14.08 -30.79
N GLY A 15 36.56 15.41 -30.72
CA GLY A 15 35.78 16.21 -29.76
C GLY A 15 34.27 16.16 -29.97
N ALA A 16 33.79 16.04 -31.22
CA ALA A 16 32.38 15.93 -31.52
C ALA A 16 31.80 14.53 -31.12
N ARG A 17 32.57 13.49 -31.33
CA ARG A 17 32.24 12.12 -30.86
C ARG A 17 32.13 12.09 -29.33
N ARG A 18 33.08 12.65 -28.60
CA ARG A 18 33.10 12.67 -27.13
C ARG A 18 31.89 13.41 -26.57
N ARG A 19 31.54 14.59 -27.13
CA ARG A 19 30.34 15.34 -26.73
C ARG A 19 29.06 14.56 -27.01
N TRP A 20 28.96 13.87 -28.12
CA TRP A 20 27.80 13.05 -28.46
C TRP A 20 27.59 11.91 -27.45
N TRP A 21 28.65 11.20 -27.07
CA TRP A 21 28.59 10.16 -26.05
C TRP A 21 28.23 10.71 -24.67
N GLN A 22 28.79 11.86 -24.28
CA GLN A 22 28.47 12.53 -23.02
C GLN A 22 26.99 12.92 -22.97
N ASN A 23 26.44 13.50 -24.02
CA ASN A 23 25.03 13.86 -24.07
C ASN A 23 24.11 12.64 -24.01
N ARG A 24 24.48 11.53 -24.69
CA ARG A 24 23.75 10.27 -24.62
C ARG A 24 23.77 9.69 -23.21
N LEU A 25 24.92 9.69 -22.56
CA LEU A 25 25.06 9.20 -21.18
C LEU A 25 24.20 10.02 -20.21
N LEU A 26 24.24 11.36 -20.35
CA LEU A 26 23.39 12.25 -19.55
C LEU A 26 21.89 12.00 -19.78
N GLN A 27 21.47 11.78 -21.02
CA GLN A 27 20.09 11.46 -21.36
C GLN A 27 19.68 10.11 -20.74
N LEU A 28 20.54 9.10 -20.81
CA LEU A 28 20.27 7.79 -20.20
C LEU A 28 20.18 7.88 -18.67
N LEU A 29 21.07 8.65 -18.04
CA LEU A 29 21.03 8.88 -16.60
C LEU A 29 19.75 9.64 -16.20
N ALA A 30 19.37 10.66 -16.95
CA ALA A 30 18.13 11.41 -16.69
C ALA A 30 16.89 10.51 -16.86
N ALA A 31 16.85 9.68 -17.89
CA ALA A 31 15.78 8.72 -18.12
C ALA A 31 15.72 7.67 -17.00
N PHE A 32 16.87 7.20 -16.53
CA PHE A 32 16.94 6.26 -15.42
C PHE A 32 16.43 6.87 -14.11
N VAL A 33 16.87 8.10 -13.78
CA VAL A 33 16.39 8.83 -12.58
C VAL A 33 14.88 9.07 -12.65
N LEU A 34 14.37 9.46 -13.83
CA LEU A 34 12.93 9.63 -14.03
C LEU A 34 12.16 8.31 -13.81
N LEU A 35 12.67 7.20 -14.36
CA LEU A 35 12.07 5.88 -14.20
C LEU A 35 12.04 5.45 -12.73
N CYS A 36 13.16 5.65 -12.02
CA CYS A 36 13.22 5.38 -10.58
C CYS A 36 12.24 6.24 -9.78
N GLY A 37 12.11 7.53 -10.13
CA GLY A 37 11.13 8.43 -9.52
C GLY A 37 9.69 7.98 -9.71
N VAL A 38 9.34 7.59 -10.94
CA VAL A 38 7.99 7.06 -11.25
C VAL A 38 7.73 5.75 -10.50
N ALA A 39 8.72 4.85 -10.47
CA ALA A 39 8.60 3.58 -9.74
C ALA A 39 8.42 3.81 -8.22
N ALA A 40 9.19 4.72 -7.63
CA ALA A 40 9.06 5.08 -6.22
C ALA A 40 7.71 5.72 -5.90
N ALA A 41 7.22 6.63 -6.76
CA ALA A 41 5.89 7.21 -6.62
C ALA A 41 4.78 6.16 -6.72
N GLY A 42 4.89 5.25 -7.69
CA GLY A 42 3.93 4.15 -7.86
C GLY A 42 3.93 3.20 -6.65
N LEU A 43 5.11 2.88 -6.12
CA LEU A 43 5.21 2.05 -4.92
C LEU A 43 4.59 2.75 -3.70
N LYS A 44 4.84 4.06 -3.54
CA LYS A 44 4.24 4.83 -2.46
C LYS A 44 2.71 4.84 -2.57
N LEU A 45 2.15 5.14 -3.75
CA LEU A 45 0.71 5.13 -3.96
C LEU A 45 0.09 3.75 -3.68
N TYR A 46 0.79 2.68 -4.08
CA TYR A 46 0.35 1.31 -3.81
C TYR A 46 0.36 1.00 -2.30
N THR A 47 1.41 1.39 -1.58
CA THR A 47 1.48 1.19 -0.12
C THR A 47 0.45 2.02 0.61
N ASP A 48 0.22 3.28 0.22
CA ASP A 48 -0.80 4.13 0.82
C ASP A 48 -2.20 3.54 0.59
N TYR A 49 -2.48 3.04 -0.63
CA TYR A 49 -3.73 2.36 -0.95
C TYR A 49 -3.94 1.10 -0.10
N THR A 50 -2.95 0.21 -0.02
CA THR A 50 -3.07 -1.03 0.77
C THR A 50 -3.16 -0.79 2.28
N ASN A 51 -2.58 0.31 2.75
CA ASN A 51 -2.63 0.67 4.16
C ASN A 51 -3.95 1.35 4.57
N SER A 52 -4.69 1.92 3.63
CA SER A 52 -5.98 2.56 3.88
C SER A 52 -7.19 1.64 3.69
N HIS A 53 -6.98 0.38 3.32
CA HIS A 53 -8.07 -0.57 3.11
C HIS A 53 -7.88 -1.81 3.96
N PHE A 54 -8.96 -2.28 4.55
CA PHE A 54 -9.03 -3.57 5.24
C PHE A 54 -9.80 -4.57 4.39
N GLN A 55 -9.65 -5.85 4.68
CA GLN A 55 -10.34 -6.93 3.98
C GLN A 55 -11.22 -7.71 4.94
N VAL A 56 -12.47 -7.92 4.56
CA VAL A 56 -13.39 -8.80 5.29
C VAL A 56 -13.32 -10.19 4.68
N THR A 57 -13.01 -11.19 5.50
CA THR A 57 -12.96 -12.59 5.09
C THR A 57 -13.92 -13.41 5.93
N PHE A 58 -14.73 -14.24 5.28
CA PHE A 58 -15.73 -15.05 5.94
C PHE A 58 -15.27 -16.49 6.09
N TYR A 59 -15.34 -16.99 7.32
CA TYR A 59 -15.09 -18.38 7.64
C TYR A 59 -16.36 -19.00 8.24
N ARG A 60 -16.59 -20.27 7.94
CA ARG A 60 -17.67 -21.04 8.58
C ARG A 60 -17.06 -22.21 9.32
N VAL A 61 -17.29 -22.25 10.63
CA VAL A 61 -16.86 -23.34 11.51
C VAL A 61 -18.10 -24.03 12.04
N THR A 62 -18.11 -25.36 12.02
CA THR A 62 -19.19 -26.15 12.59
C THR A 62 -18.68 -26.86 13.84
N SER A 63 -19.42 -26.74 14.94
CA SER A 63 -19.08 -27.38 16.21
C SER A 63 -20.33 -28.05 16.78
N SER A 64 -20.16 -29.24 17.35
CA SER A 64 -21.24 -29.94 18.08
C SER A 64 -21.52 -29.36 19.46
N HIS A 65 -20.67 -28.44 19.94
CA HIS A 65 -20.77 -27.77 21.24
C HIS A 65 -21.55 -26.48 21.20
N VAL A 66 -21.88 -25.99 20.01
CA VAL A 66 -22.61 -24.74 19.80
C VAL A 66 -23.93 -25.07 19.11
N SER A 67 -25.03 -24.85 19.80
CA SER A 67 -26.39 -25.17 19.32
C SER A 67 -27.00 -24.10 18.44
N GLU A 68 -26.51 -22.86 18.54
CA GLU A 68 -27.03 -21.70 17.82
C GLU A 68 -25.97 -21.12 16.87
N LYS A 69 -26.43 -20.36 15.87
CA LYS A 69 -25.52 -19.62 14.99
C LYS A 69 -24.92 -18.45 15.78
N LEU A 70 -23.62 -18.41 15.87
CA LEU A 70 -22.87 -17.34 16.49
C LEU A 70 -22.00 -16.65 15.41
N ARG A 71 -22.13 -15.35 15.26
CA ARG A 71 -21.29 -14.53 14.39
C ARG A 71 -20.20 -13.87 15.23
N VAL A 72 -19.00 -14.40 15.10
CA VAL A 72 -17.82 -13.88 15.77
C VAL A 72 -17.03 -13.04 14.79
N LEU A 73 -16.81 -11.78 15.14
CA LEU A 73 -15.90 -10.90 14.41
C LEU A 73 -14.52 -10.98 15.07
N PHE A 74 -13.49 -11.20 14.27
CA PHE A 74 -12.11 -11.21 14.72
C PHE A 74 -11.34 -10.06 14.03
N LEU A 75 -10.80 -9.13 14.82
CA LEU A 75 -9.99 -8.01 14.37
C LEU A 75 -8.54 -8.23 14.79
N SER A 76 -7.60 -8.18 13.86
CA SER A 76 -6.16 -8.27 14.13
C SER A 76 -5.37 -7.36 13.20
N ASP A 77 -4.09 -7.15 13.52
CA ASP A 77 -3.12 -6.46 12.65
C ASP A 77 -3.52 -5.02 12.29
N LEU A 78 -4.19 -4.33 13.19
CA LEU A 78 -4.62 -2.95 12.95
C LEU A 78 -3.43 -1.98 12.89
N HIS A 79 -2.35 -2.24 13.65
CA HIS A 79 -1.09 -1.46 13.62
C HIS A 79 -1.30 0.06 13.73
N LEU A 80 -2.27 0.52 14.52
CA LEU A 80 -2.69 1.93 14.64
C LEU A 80 -3.16 2.55 13.32
N ARG A 81 -3.51 1.75 12.34
CA ARG A 81 -4.09 2.27 11.09
C ARG A 81 -5.47 2.83 11.35
N GLU A 82 -5.79 3.89 10.65
CA GLU A 82 -7.08 4.54 10.69
C GLU A 82 -7.80 4.29 9.36
N TYR A 83 -9.01 3.77 9.45
CA TYR A 83 -9.85 3.42 8.31
C TYR A 83 -11.03 4.37 8.22
N GLY A 84 -10.88 5.40 7.38
CA GLY A 84 -11.72 6.58 7.39
C GLY A 84 -11.39 7.52 8.55
N GLU A 85 -12.08 8.63 8.66
CA GLU A 85 -11.89 9.57 9.77
C GLU A 85 -12.36 8.92 11.08
N TYR A 86 -11.48 8.84 12.09
CA TYR A 86 -11.77 8.17 13.38
C TYR A 86 -12.23 6.71 13.26
N ASN A 87 -11.78 5.98 12.24
CA ASN A 87 -12.17 4.60 11.94
C ASN A 87 -13.66 4.41 11.57
N GLU A 88 -14.33 5.44 11.08
CA GLU A 88 -15.76 5.38 10.72
C GLU A 88 -16.06 4.25 9.74
N GLU A 89 -15.20 4.03 8.71
CA GLU A 89 -15.40 2.96 7.72
C GLU A 89 -15.33 1.56 8.35
N LEU A 90 -14.41 1.37 9.28
CA LEU A 90 -14.27 0.11 10.00
C LEU A 90 -15.47 -0.13 10.92
N ILE A 91 -15.86 0.89 11.71
CA ILE A 91 -16.99 0.83 12.64
C ILE A 91 -18.29 0.55 11.87
N GLN A 92 -18.55 1.25 10.79
CA GLN A 92 -19.72 1.04 9.95
C GLN A 92 -19.75 -0.39 9.40
N THR A 93 -18.62 -0.89 8.91
CA THR A 93 -18.54 -2.28 8.41
C THR A 93 -18.83 -3.30 9.51
N VAL A 94 -18.31 -3.07 10.73
CA VAL A 94 -18.60 -3.92 11.90
C VAL A 94 -20.10 -3.90 12.24
N GLN A 95 -20.73 -2.73 12.23
CA GLN A 95 -22.18 -2.59 12.46
C GLN A 95 -23.00 -3.33 11.40
N GLU A 96 -22.62 -3.21 10.10
CA GLU A 96 -23.30 -3.90 9.00
C GLU A 96 -23.15 -5.43 9.08
N LEU A 97 -22.03 -5.90 9.63
CA LEU A 97 -21.81 -7.32 9.86
C LEU A 97 -22.64 -7.89 11.01
N ASP A 98 -23.16 -7.07 11.90
CA ASP A 98 -24.03 -7.43 13.02
C ASP A 98 -23.46 -8.62 13.82
N PRO A 99 -22.29 -8.51 14.45
CA PRO A 99 -21.67 -9.60 15.18
C PRO A 99 -22.32 -9.83 16.55
N ASP A 100 -22.35 -11.07 17.01
CA ASP A 100 -22.78 -11.41 18.36
C ASP A 100 -21.66 -11.15 19.40
N LEU A 101 -20.40 -11.19 18.94
CA LEU A 101 -19.25 -10.81 19.74
C LEU A 101 -18.07 -10.39 18.87
N ILE A 102 -17.19 -9.54 19.40
CA ILE A 102 -15.98 -9.07 18.77
C ILE A 102 -14.78 -9.56 19.56
N LEU A 103 -13.81 -10.15 18.87
CA LEU A 103 -12.52 -10.55 19.42
C LEU A 103 -11.42 -9.67 18.85
N LEU A 104 -10.59 -9.09 19.73
CA LEU A 104 -9.38 -8.40 19.33
C LEU A 104 -8.20 -9.38 19.38
N GLY A 105 -7.55 -9.56 18.21
CA GLY A 105 -6.34 -10.35 18.08
C GLY A 105 -5.09 -9.57 18.51
N GLY A 106 -3.95 -9.96 17.99
CA GLY A 106 -2.68 -9.27 18.22
C GLY A 106 -2.46 -8.06 17.30
N ASP A 107 -1.35 -7.35 17.54
CA ASP A 107 -0.81 -6.29 16.70
C ASP A 107 -1.76 -5.11 16.45
N LEU A 108 -2.47 -4.69 17.50
CA LEU A 108 -3.36 -3.54 17.46
C LEU A 108 -2.59 -2.21 17.44
N VAL A 109 -1.41 -2.18 18.05
CA VAL A 109 -0.56 -0.98 18.20
C VAL A 109 0.82 -1.21 17.63
N THR A 110 1.47 -0.15 17.15
CA THR A 110 2.84 -0.19 16.62
C THR A 110 3.82 0.41 17.63
N PHE A 111 4.86 -0.35 17.97
CA PHE A 111 5.97 0.14 18.78
C PHE A 111 7.03 0.81 17.85
N PRO A 112 7.72 1.92 18.23
CA PRO A 112 7.87 2.49 19.57
C PRO A 112 6.94 3.68 19.90
N ASN A 113 6.03 4.08 19.04
CA ASN A 113 5.17 5.25 19.25
C ASN A 113 3.69 4.84 19.35
N PRO A 114 3.25 4.31 20.49
CA PRO A 114 1.88 3.86 20.66
C PRO A 114 0.96 5.07 20.88
N GLU A 115 0.26 5.50 19.85
CA GLU A 115 -0.87 6.42 19.97
C GLU A 115 -2.10 5.64 20.42
N TYR A 116 -2.22 5.43 21.72
CA TYR A 116 -3.31 4.64 22.30
C TYR A 116 -4.69 5.29 22.18
N GLU A 117 -4.75 6.60 22.05
CA GLU A 117 -6.01 7.38 22.02
C GLU A 117 -6.95 6.88 20.90
N ASN A 118 -6.46 6.74 19.67
CA ASN A 118 -7.25 6.26 18.54
C ASN A 118 -7.73 4.82 18.75
N MET A 119 -6.85 3.96 19.29
CA MET A 119 -7.21 2.57 19.58
C MET A 119 -8.24 2.48 20.70
N LEU A 120 -8.11 3.28 21.77
CA LEU A 120 -9.09 3.32 22.84
C LEU A 120 -10.44 3.86 22.36
N SER A 121 -10.42 4.86 21.47
CA SER A 121 -11.63 5.38 20.83
C SER A 121 -12.32 4.31 20.00
N LEU A 122 -11.56 3.59 19.17
CA LEU A 122 -12.08 2.47 18.38
C LEU A 122 -12.69 1.39 19.28
N CYS A 123 -11.98 0.95 20.33
CA CYS A 123 -12.48 -0.05 21.26
C CYS A 123 -13.81 0.39 21.91
N ARG A 124 -13.93 1.65 22.32
CA ARG A 124 -15.18 2.19 22.86
C ARG A 124 -16.32 2.10 21.85
N SER A 125 -16.09 2.56 20.62
CA SER A 125 -17.10 2.47 19.56
C SER A 125 -17.50 1.03 19.23
N LEU A 126 -16.57 0.09 19.29
CA LEU A 126 -16.86 -1.32 19.06
C LEU A 126 -17.65 -1.95 20.22
N THR A 127 -17.46 -1.51 21.46
CA THR A 127 -18.29 -1.99 22.61
C THR A 127 -19.74 -1.56 22.52
N ASP A 128 -20.03 -0.49 21.77
CA ASP A 128 -21.41 -0.05 21.50
C ASP A 128 -22.12 -0.95 20.46
N VAL A 129 -21.35 -1.73 19.69
CA VAL A 129 -21.89 -2.63 18.67
C VAL A 129 -22.13 -4.03 19.24
N ALA A 130 -21.15 -4.61 19.91
CA ALA A 130 -21.22 -5.96 20.48
C ALA A 130 -20.21 -6.13 21.63
N PRO A 131 -20.38 -7.17 22.48
CA PRO A 131 -19.39 -7.51 23.51
C PRO A 131 -18.00 -7.68 22.90
N LEU A 132 -17.01 -6.97 23.46
CA LEU A 132 -15.63 -6.91 22.99
C LEU A 132 -14.71 -7.66 23.97
N TYR A 133 -13.84 -8.52 23.43
CA TYR A 133 -12.90 -9.34 24.21
C TYR A 133 -11.49 -9.31 23.64
#